data_7f393ba605d8d5e9c9a1c1e4ba00ff85
#
_entry.id   7f393ba605d8d5e9c9a1c1e4ba00ff85
#
_cell.length_a   1.000
_cell.length_b   1.000
_cell.length_c   1.000
_cell.angle_alpha   90.00
_cell.angle_beta   90.00
_cell.angle_gamma   90.00
#
_symmetry.space_group_name_H-M   'P 1'
#
loop_
_entity.id
_entity.type
_entity.pdbx_description
1 polymer ?
#
loop_
_entity_poly.entity_id
_entity_poly.type
_entity_poly.pdbx_seq_one_letter_code
_entity_poly.pdbx_strand_id
1 'polypeptide(L)'
;MWLEILNNVRSRKKAIKFPKTFQKSPDEVIETVTPVKKMNKVFGKSLRIRQVDAGSCNACEWECNMLTNPIYDVQRFGVDFVPSPRHADVILATGPVSRQMELALKKTYIAMPEPKLVISCGDCALDGGIYKGSYATRDGVSNVLPVNCHIPGCPPPPKTIVKEL
;
A
#
# COMPACT_ATOMS: atom_id res chain seq x y z
N MET A 1 -27.14 -24.81 14.25
CA MET A 1 -26.31 -24.36 13.11
C MET A 1 -27.04 -23.38 12.17
N TRP A 2 -28.19 -23.74 11.54
CA TRP A 2 -28.94 -22.80 10.68
C TRP A 2 -29.53 -21.59 11.40
N LEU A 3 -30.00 -21.74 12.64
CA LEU A 3 -30.53 -20.64 13.47
C LEU A 3 -29.44 -19.62 13.88
N GLU A 4 -28.20 -20.05 14.06
CA GLU A 4 -27.08 -19.15 14.34
C GLU A 4 -26.68 -18.33 13.11
N ILE A 5 -26.72 -18.94 11.92
CA ILE A 5 -26.47 -18.23 10.67
C ILE A 5 -27.56 -17.18 10.43
N LEU A 6 -28.84 -17.52 10.67
CA LEU A 6 -29.96 -16.57 10.55
C LEU A 6 -29.88 -15.43 11.58
N ASN A 7 -29.46 -15.70 12.79
CA ASN A 7 -29.23 -14.68 13.81
C ASN A 7 -28.06 -13.76 13.46
N ASN A 8 -26.98 -14.30 12.88
CA ASN A 8 -25.85 -13.49 12.40
C ASN A 8 -26.23 -12.63 11.19
N VAL A 9 -27.08 -13.13 10.28
CA VAL A 9 -27.61 -12.34 9.16
C VAL A 9 -28.57 -11.25 9.65
N ARG A 10 -29.38 -11.54 10.68
CA ARG A 10 -30.33 -10.58 11.28
C ARG A 10 -29.65 -9.54 12.16
N SER A 11 -28.46 -9.86 12.70
CA SER A 11 -27.68 -8.96 13.54
C SER A 11 -26.76 -7.99 12.76
N ARG A 12 -27.05 -7.71 11.48
CA ARG A 12 -26.34 -6.73 10.64
C ARG A 12 -26.18 -5.33 11.26
N LYS A 13 -26.78 -5.07 12.41
CA LYS A 13 -26.59 -3.82 13.18
C LYS A 13 -25.34 -3.78 14.06
N LYS A 14 -24.59 -4.88 14.19
CA LYS A 14 -23.26 -4.86 14.82
C LYS A 14 -22.16 -4.80 13.75
N ALA A 15 -22.18 -3.75 12.96
CA ALA A 15 -20.96 -3.31 12.32
C ALA A 15 -19.89 -3.20 13.42
N ILE A 16 -18.75 -3.85 13.20
CA ILE A 16 -17.59 -3.74 14.09
C ILE A 16 -17.39 -2.24 14.35
N LYS A 17 -17.57 -1.80 15.60
CA LYS A 17 -17.23 -0.42 15.98
C LYS A 17 -15.72 -0.32 15.83
N PHE A 18 -15.27 0.36 14.79
CA PHE A 18 -13.85 0.64 14.61
C PHE A 18 -13.35 1.43 15.83
N PRO A 19 -12.16 1.10 16.35
CA PRO A 19 -11.52 1.92 17.38
C PRO A 19 -11.52 3.39 16.94
N LYS A 20 -11.69 4.30 17.88
CA LYS A 20 -11.69 5.76 17.60
C LYS A 20 -10.42 6.26 16.89
N THR A 21 -9.32 5.50 17.00
CA THR A 21 -8.07 5.71 16.24
C THR A 21 -8.24 5.69 14.72
N PHE A 22 -9.30 5.05 14.19
CA PHE A 22 -9.60 5.06 12.76
C PHE A 22 -10.40 6.30 12.30
N GLN A 23 -10.84 7.12 13.25
CA GLN A 23 -11.60 8.36 12.96
C GLN A 23 -10.72 9.60 12.96
N LYS A 24 -9.38 9.44 13.13
CA LYS A 24 -8.45 10.55 12.97
C LYS A 24 -8.54 11.05 11.53
N SER A 25 -8.68 12.38 11.41
CA SER A 25 -8.72 13.07 10.11
C SER A 25 -7.43 12.76 9.33
N PRO A 26 -7.47 12.75 7.99
CA PRO A 26 -6.26 12.60 7.17
C PRO A 26 -5.16 13.59 7.53
N ASP A 27 -5.53 14.75 8.02
CA ASP A 27 -4.62 15.85 8.37
C ASP A 27 -3.72 15.55 9.57
N GLU A 28 -4.10 14.64 10.47
CA GLU A 28 -3.28 14.23 11.62
C GLU A 28 -2.20 13.17 11.29
N VAL A 29 -2.26 12.58 10.09
CA VAL A 29 -1.32 11.52 9.66
C VAL A 29 -0.12 12.11 8.90
N ILE A 30 -0.18 13.38 8.51
CA ILE A 30 0.77 14.02 7.57
C ILE A 30 2.11 14.41 8.21
N GLU A 31 2.29 14.36 9.53
CA GLU A 31 3.42 15.02 10.20
C GLU A 31 4.77 14.28 10.26
N THR A 32 4.95 13.10 9.69
CA THR A 32 6.26 12.42 9.75
C THR A 32 6.74 11.87 8.42
N VAL A 33 6.98 12.74 7.46
CA VAL A 33 7.77 12.38 6.26
C VAL A 33 9.24 12.31 6.65
N THR A 34 9.71 11.13 7.02
CA THR A 34 11.16 10.90 7.19
C THR A 34 11.80 10.81 5.80
N PRO A 35 12.85 11.60 5.51
CA PRO A 35 13.50 11.56 4.20
C PRO A 35 14.12 10.18 3.93
N VAL A 36 13.88 9.63 2.74
CA VAL A 36 14.33 8.30 2.27
C VAL A 36 15.82 8.05 2.53
N LYS A 37 16.67 9.06 2.39
CA LYS A 37 18.12 8.97 2.70
C LYS A 37 18.45 8.59 4.15
N LYS A 38 17.55 8.87 5.10
CA LYS A 38 17.73 8.52 6.51
C LYS A 38 17.37 7.06 6.78
N MET A 39 16.60 6.44 5.92
CA MET A 39 16.00 5.12 6.11
C MET A 39 16.90 3.99 5.62
N ASN A 40 17.70 4.18 4.55
CA ASN A 40 18.74 3.23 4.16
C ASN A 40 19.73 2.96 5.31
N LYS A 41 19.89 3.92 6.21
CA LYS A 41 20.71 3.77 7.41
C LYS A 41 20.03 2.97 8.53
N VAL A 42 18.68 2.96 8.54
CA VAL A 42 17.86 2.27 9.56
C VAL A 42 17.59 0.82 9.18
N PHE A 43 17.22 0.55 7.92
CA PHE A 43 16.89 -0.81 7.46
C PHE A 43 18.13 -1.64 7.06
N GLY A 44 19.30 -1.03 6.96
CA GLY A 44 20.54 -1.72 6.61
C GLY A 44 20.47 -2.33 5.21
N LYS A 45 20.65 -3.66 5.11
CA LYS A 45 20.67 -4.40 3.84
C LYS A 45 19.38 -5.23 3.58
N SER A 46 18.36 -5.11 4.40
CA SER A 46 17.14 -5.90 4.28
C SER A 46 15.92 -4.98 4.26
N LEU A 47 15.10 -5.09 3.23
CA LEU A 47 13.87 -4.31 3.06
C LEU A 47 12.70 -5.27 2.85
N ARG A 48 11.73 -5.23 3.74
CA ARG A 48 10.52 -6.04 3.67
C ARG A 48 9.36 -5.23 3.17
N ILE A 49 8.80 -5.64 2.05
CA ILE A 49 7.76 -4.91 1.33
C ILE A 49 6.41 -5.61 1.49
N ARG A 50 5.40 -4.87 1.93
CA ARG A 50 4.00 -5.26 1.78
C ARG A 50 3.42 -4.58 0.56
N GLN A 51 3.21 -5.34 -0.50
CA GLN A 51 2.46 -4.87 -1.66
C GLN A 51 0.97 -4.78 -1.33
N VAL A 52 0.32 -3.69 -1.72
CA VAL A 52 -1.11 -3.45 -1.53
C VAL A 52 -1.71 -2.95 -2.83
N ASP A 53 -2.56 -3.78 -3.43
CA ASP A 53 -3.43 -3.35 -4.51
C ASP A 53 -4.55 -2.47 -3.95
N ALA A 54 -4.60 -1.23 -4.38
CA ALA A 54 -5.60 -0.26 -3.96
C ALA A 54 -6.67 0.00 -5.06
N GLY A 55 -6.96 -0.98 -5.88
CA GLY A 55 -7.95 -0.91 -6.96
C GLY A 55 -7.30 -0.62 -8.31
N SER A 56 -6.21 -1.30 -8.60
CA SER A 56 -5.43 -1.17 -9.84
C SER A 56 -6.03 -1.97 -11.00
N CYS A 57 -5.44 -1.77 -12.19
CA CYS A 57 -5.72 -2.60 -13.36
C CYS A 57 -4.86 -3.88 -13.43
N ASN A 58 -4.12 -4.19 -12.36
CA ASN A 58 -3.20 -5.32 -12.21
C ASN A 58 -1.88 -5.24 -13.01
N ALA A 59 -1.65 -4.19 -13.81
CA ALA A 59 -0.42 -4.10 -14.60
C ALA A 59 0.83 -3.89 -13.70
N CYS A 60 0.75 -2.99 -12.73
CA CYS A 60 1.84 -2.76 -11.78
C CYS A 60 2.12 -3.99 -10.90
N GLU A 61 1.09 -4.75 -10.53
CA GLU A 61 1.22 -5.99 -9.76
C GLU A 61 1.98 -7.06 -10.54
N TRP A 62 1.71 -7.20 -11.84
CA TRP A 62 2.45 -8.11 -12.70
C TRP A 62 3.93 -7.75 -12.78
N GLU A 63 4.25 -6.47 -12.91
CA GLU A 63 5.64 -6.02 -12.91
C GLU A 63 6.31 -6.24 -11.55
N CYS A 64 5.60 -6.05 -10.45
CA CYS A 64 6.09 -6.39 -9.11
C CYS A 64 6.33 -7.91 -8.94
N ASN A 65 5.45 -8.75 -9.46
CA ASN A 65 5.65 -10.21 -9.45
C ASN A 65 6.87 -10.62 -10.28
N MET A 66 7.17 -9.92 -11.38
CA MET A 66 8.36 -10.17 -12.19
C MET A 66 9.67 -9.92 -11.45
N LEU A 67 9.67 -9.12 -10.38
CA LEU A 67 10.88 -8.86 -9.58
C LEU A 67 11.40 -10.12 -8.88
N THR A 68 10.54 -11.10 -8.61
CA THR A 68 10.91 -12.34 -7.93
C THR A 68 11.36 -13.45 -8.89
N ASN A 69 11.37 -13.20 -10.20
CA ASN A 69 11.83 -14.17 -11.18
C ASN A 69 13.36 -14.30 -11.16
N PRO A 70 13.94 -15.40 -11.73
CA PRO A 70 15.39 -15.61 -11.73
C PRO A 70 16.23 -14.57 -12.47
N ILE A 71 15.61 -13.73 -13.32
CA ILE A 71 16.31 -12.68 -14.10
C ILE A 71 16.57 -11.46 -13.22
N TYR A 72 15.56 -11.00 -12.50
CA TYR A 72 15.67 -9.81 -11.64
C TYR A 72 16.11 -10.17 -10.23
N ASP A 73 15.57 -11.27 -9.66
CA ASP A 73 15.94 -11.85 -8.38
C ASP A 73 16.20 -10.78 -7.31
N VAL A 74 15.18 -9.98 -7.03
CA VAL A 74 15.27 -8.84 -6.11
C VAL A 74 15.67 -9.28 -4.69
N GLN A 75 15.40 -10.52 -4.32
CA GLN A 75 15.75 -11.09 -3.01
C GLN A 75 17.27 -11.13 -2.78
N ARG A 76 18.09 -11.32 -3.82
CA ARG A 76 19.55 -11.27 -3.70
C ARG A 76 20.07 -9.89 -3.25
N PHE A 77 19.27 -8.84 -3.46
CA PHE A 77 19.59 -7.49 -2.98
C PHE A 77 19.06 -7.21 -1.57
N GLY A 78 18.43 -8.21 -0.93
CA GLY A 78 17.87 -8.08 0.41
C GLY A 78 16.45 -7.49 0.43
N VAL A 79 15.77 -7.42 -0.72
CA VAL A 79 14.38 -6.98 -0.81
C VAL A 79 13.46 -8.18 -0.86
N ASP A 80 12.50 -8.26 0.05
CA ASP A 80 11.57 -9.39 0.14
C ASP A 80 10.12 -8.92 0.26
N PHE A 81 9.20 -9.66 -0.37
CA PHE A 81 7.77 -9.42 -0.28
C PHE A 81 7.15 -10.24 0.83
N VAL A 82 6.51 -9.58 1.78
CA VAL A 82 5.93 -10.23 2.95
C VAL A 82 4.40 -10.17 2.94
N PRO A 83 3.72 -11.26 3.34
CA PRO A 83 2.26 -11.33 3.32
C PRO A 83 1.59 -10.53 4.45
N SER A 84 2.30 -10.25 5.54
CA SER A 84 1.75 -9.54 6.70
C SER A 84 2.34 -8.14 6.85
N PRO A 85 1.51 -7.11 7.03
CA PRO A 85 2.01 -5.75 7.26
C PRO A 85 2.80 -5.61 8.56
N ARG A 86 2.60 -6.49 9.53
CA ARG A 86 3.33 -6.47 10.82
C ARG A 86 4.82 -6.79 10.69
N HIS A 87 5.23 -7.37 9.56
CA HIS A 87 6.61 -7.71 9.25
C HIS A 87 7.19 -6.86 8.12
N ALA A 88 6.43 -5.87 7.66
CA ALA A 88 6.83 -5.01 6.57
C ALA A 88 7.41 -3.68 7.07
N ASP A 89 8.44 -3.22 6.38
CA ASP A 89 9.07 -1.92 6.56
C ASP A 89 8.49 -0.89 5.59
N VAL A 90 8.00 -1.38 4.43
CA VAL A 90 7.50 -0.56 3.32
C VAL A 90 6.14 -1.06 2.86
N ILE A 91 5.21 -0.13 2.62
CA ILE A 91 4.04 -0.36 1.76
C ILE A 91 4.40 0.04 0.34
N LEU A 92 4.24 -0.88 -0.60
CA LEU A 92 4.24 -0.61 -2.03
C LEU A 92 2.79 -0.61 -2.52
N ALA A 93 2.21 0.57 -2.66
CA ALA A 93 0.81 0.74 -3.04
C ALA A 93 0.68 0.97 -4.55
N THR A 94 -0.25 0.24 -5.17
CA THR A 94 -0.57 0.31 -6.59
C THR A 94 -2.01 0.73 -6.81
N GLY A 95 -2.29 1.37 -7.95
CA GLY A 95 -3.63 1.82 -8.33
C GLY A 95 -4.07 3.16 -7.73
N PRO A 96 -5.19 3.71 -8.25
CA PRO A 96 -5.66 5.08 -7.96
C PRO A 96 -6.34 5.23 -6.59
N VAL A 97 -6.32 4.23 -5.76
CA VAL A 97 -7.04 4.05 -4.49
C VAL A 97 -8.55 4.15 -4.69
N SER A 98 -9.18 3.01 -4.90
CA SER A 98 -10.64 2.96 -4.94
C SER A 98 -11.23 3.27 -3.56
N ARG A 99 -12.44 3.82 -3.52
CA ARG A 99 -13.15 4.12 -2.25
C ARG A 99 -13.32 2.88 -1.37
N GLN A 100 -13.41 1.70 -1.98
CA GLN A 100 -13.53 0.43 -1.25
C GLN A 100 -12.20 0.03 -0.59
N MET A 101 -11.08 0.30 -1.27
CA MET A 101 -9.75 -0.08 -0.78
C MET A 101 -9.11 0.97 0.15
N GLU A 102 -9.64 2.18 0.21
CA GLU A 102 -9.15 3.24 1.10
C GLU A 102 -9.01 2.77 2.56
N LEU A 103 -10.06 2.13 3.08
CA LEU A 103 -10.06 1.66 4.46
C LEU A 103 -9.04 0.51 4.67
N ALA A 104 -8.93 -0.39 3.68
CA ALA A 104 -7.98 -1.51 3.74
C ALA A 104 -6.54 -1.00 3.72
N LEU A 105 -6.24 -0.02 2.86
CA LEU A 105 -4.92 0.61 2.77
C LEU A 105 -4.54 1.31 4.09
N LYS A 106 -5.46 2.09 4.68
CA LYS A 106 -5.26 2.74 5.99
C LYS A 106 -5.02 1.73 7.11
N LYS A 107 -5.79 0.63 7.15
CA LYS A 107 -5.60 -0.44 8.15
C LYS A 107 -4.24 -1.12 8.00
N THR A 108 -3.80 -1.37 6.78
CA THR A 108 -2.49 -1.95 6.50
C THR A 108 -1.39 -1.03 7.02
N TYR A 109 -1.48 0.28 6.74
CA TYR A 109 -0.51 1.27 7.21
C TYR A 109 -0.43 1.34 8.74
N ILE A 110 -1.57 1.30 9.44
CA ILE A 110 -1.61 1.33 10.91
C ILE A 110 -1.03 0.06 11.52
N ALA A 111 -1.21 -1.09 10.86
CA ALA A 111 -0.72 -2.38 11.34
C ALA A 111 0.81 -2.55 11.19
N MET A 112 1.48 -1.69 10.43
CA MET A 112 2.95 -1.72 10.29
C MET A 112 3.64 -1.14 11.51
N PRO A 113 4.81 -1.71 11.91
CA PRO A 113 5.67 -1.13 12.93
C PRO A 113 6.34 0.15 12.43
N GLU A 114 6.80 0.97 13.36
CA GLU A 114 7.70 2.10 13.07
C GLU A 114 9.17 1.62 13.13
N PRO A 115 10.05 2.15 12.27
CA PRO A 115 9.84 3.12 11.19
C PRO A 115 9.24 2.48 9.94
N LYS A 116 8.35 3.18 9.24
CA LYS A 116 7.64 2.67 8.05
C LYS A 116 7.65 3.66 6.90
N LEU A 117 7.61 3.14 5.67
CA LEU A 117 7.57 3.89 4.43
C LEU A 117 6.34 3.57 3.60
N VAL A 118 5.94 4.54 2.79
CA VAL A 118 4.92 4.36 1.74
C VAL A 118 5.51 4.76 0.41
N ILE A 119 5.51 3.81 -0.53
CA ILE A 119 5.92 3.99 -1.91
C ILE A 119 4.69 3.83 -2.79
N SER A 120 4.40 4.81 -3.62
CA SER A 120 3.38 4.71 -4.67
C SER A 120 4.02 4.21 -5.96
N CYS A 121 3.45 3.14 -6.53
CA CYS A 121 3.97 2.50 -7.73
C CYS A 121 2.99 2.69 -8.89
N GLY A 122 3.47 3.35 -9.93
CA GLY A 122 2.71 3.67 -11.13
C GLY A 122 1.98 5.02 -11.07
N ASP A 123 1.70 5.58 -12.23
CA ASP A 123 1.09 6.92 -12.37
C ASP A 123 -0.31 7.01 -11.76
N CYS A 124 -1.08 5.90 -11.81
CA CYS A 124 -2.39 5.83 -11.16
C CYS A 124 -2.28 5.97 -9.62
N ALA A 125 -1.20 5.45 -9.02
CA ALA A 125 -0.97 5.55 -7.59
C ALA A 125 -0.52 6.96 -7.17
N LEU A 126 0.05 7.74 -8.08
CA LEU A 126 0.47 9.11 -7.80
C LEU A 126 -0.73 10.06 -7.70
N ASP A 127 -1.46 10.20 -8.79
CA ASP A 127 -2.49 11.23 -8.95
C ASP A 127 -3.80 10.73 -9.59
N GLY A 128 -4.00 9.40 -9.63
CA GLY A 128 -5.14 8.77 -10.27
C GLY A 128 -4.89 8.40 -11.74
N GLY A 129 -3.86 8.95 -12.40
CA GLY A 129 -3.53 8.68 -13.79
C GLY A 129 -4.73 8.78 -14.72
N ILE A 130 -4.99 7.73 -15.50
CA ILE A 130 -6.15 7.66 -16.43
C ILE A 130 -7.50 7.60 -15.70
N TYR A 131 -7.54 7.31 -14.39
CA TYR A 131 -8.76 7.24 -13.57
C TYR A 131 -9.01 8.51 -12.77
N LYS A 132 -8.21 9.55 -12.97
CA LYS A 132 -8.31 10.82 -12.25
C LYS A 132 -9.70 11.45 -12.42
N GLY A 133 -10.27 11.93 -11.30
CA GLY A 133 -11.61 12.53 -11.27
C GLY A 133 -12.76 11.52 -11.34
N SER A 134 -12.48 10.21 -11.28
CA SER A 134 -13.52 9.20 -11.21
C SER A 134 -14.22 9.21 -9.85
N TYR A 135 -15.55 9.09 -9.86
CA TYR A 135 -16.35 9.00 -8.63
C TYR A 135 -15.96 7.81 -7.73
N ALA A 136 -15.33 6.77 -8.30
CA ALA A 136 -14.97 5.54 -7.60
C ALA A 136 -13.59 5.58 -6.96
N THR A 137 -12.75 6.57 -7.30
CA THR A 137 -11.35 6.66 -6.84
C THR A 137 -11.12 7.84 -5.90
N ARG A 138 -9.93 7.84 -5.28
CA ARG A 138 -9.41 8.92 -4.44
C ARG A 138 -8.28 9.71 -5.11
N ASP A 139 -8.10 9.50 -6.40
CA ASP A 139 -7.07 10.19 -7.21
C ASP A 139 -5.65 10.06 -6.66
N GLY A 140 -5.29 8.86 -6.22
CA GLY A 140 -3.95 8.53 -5.82
C GLY A 140 -3.76 8.21 -4.33
N VAL A 141 -2.61 7.63 -4.03
CA VAL A 141 -2.23 7.21 -2.66
C VAL A 141 -1.94 8.42 -1.78
N SER A 142 -1.40 9.50 -2.35
CA SER A 142 -1.05 10.73 -1.62
C SER A 142 -2.25 11.42 -0.96
N ASN A 143 -3.46 11.19 -1.47
CA ASN A 143 -4.70 11.70 -0.87
C ASN A 143 -5.20 10.86 0.32
N VAL A 144 -4.53 9.74 0.60
CA VAL A 144 -4.96 8.77 1.63
C VAL A 144 -3.88 8.50 2.66
N LEU A 145 -2.61 8.42 2.23
CA LEU A 145 -1.43 8.15 3.06
C LEU A 145 -0.29 9.12 2.73
N PRO A 146 0.62 9.38 3.68
CA PRO A 146 1.84 10.12 3.41
C PRO A 146 2.78 9.29 2.52
N VAL A 147 2.95 9.70 1.27
CA VAL A 147 3.84 9.04 0.32
C VAL A 147 5.26 9.57 0.47
N ASN A 148 6.24 8.67 0.66
CA ASN A 148 7.65 9.01 0.82
C ASN A 148 8.40 8.99 -0.52
N CYS A 149 8.01 8.09 -1.42
CA CYS A 149 8.63 7.93 -2.74
C CYS A 149 7.58 7.53 -3.76
N HIS A 150 7.82 7.90 -5.02
CA HIS A 150 6.98 7.53 -6.15
C HIS A 150 7.82 6.88 -7.25
N ILE A 151 7.31 5.76 -7.79
CA ILE A 151 7.89 5.04 -8.93
C ILE A 151 7.02 5.33 -10.16
N PRO A 152 7.50 6.15 -11.12
CA PRO A 152 6.71 6.55 -12.27
C PRO A 152 6.59 5.44 -13.32
N GLY A 153 5.48 5.42 -14.05
CA GLY A 153 5.22 4.53 -15.17
C GLY A 153 3.80 3.94 -15.16
N CYS A 154 3.35 3.47 -16.31
CA CYS A 154 2.03 2.86 -16.44
C CYS A 154 2.07 1.61 -17.35
N PRO A 155 2.49 0.43 -16.82
CA PRO A 155 3.18 0.19 -15.55
C PRO A 155 4.67 0.57 -15.60
N PRO A 156 5.32 0.80 -14.45
CA PRO A 156 6.77 0.94 -14.38
C PRO A 156 7.44 -0.39 -14.70
N PRO A 157 8.46 -0.44 -15.56
CA PRO A 157 9.17 -1.69 -15.86
C PRO A 157 9.96 -2.16 -14.64
N PRO A 158 10.22 -3.49 -14.48
CA PRO A 158 10.89 -4.05 -13.31
C PRO A 158 12.25 -3.41 -13.01
N LYS A 159 13.01 -3.04 -14.06
CA LYS A 159 14.31 -2.35 -13.90
C LYS A 159 14.17 -1.00 -13.20
N THR A 160 13.09 -0.26 -13.48
CA THR A 160 12.81 1.02 -12.82
C THR A 160 12.43 0.78 -11.36
N ILE A 161 11.60 -0.22 -11.09
CA ILE A 161 11.21 -0.56 -9.72
C ILE A 161 12.44 -0.94 -8.89
N VAL A 162 13.31 -1.82 -9.40
CA VAL A 162 14.55 -2.22 -8.70
C VAL A 162 15.49 -1.06 -8.43
N LYS A 163 15.54 -0.06 -9.33
CA LYS A 163 16.39 1.10 -9.15
C LYS A 163 15.92 2.05 -8.05
N GLU A 164 14.61 2.12 -7.85
CA GLU A 164 13.99 3.03 -6.87
C GLU A 164 13.82 2.37 -5.49
N LEU A 165 13.91 1.04 -5.41
CA LEU A 165 13.94 0.26 -4.16
C LEU A 165 15.35 0.18 -3.58
#